data_b885791514c53529820035b829d663f3
#
_entry.id   b885791514c53529820035b829d663f3
#
_cell.length_a   1.000
_cell.length_b   1.000
_cell.length_c   1.000
_cell.angle_alpha   90.00
_cell.angle_beta   90.00
_cell.angle_gamma   90.00
#
_symmetry.space_group_name_H-M   'P 1'
#
loop_
_entity.id
_entity.type
_entity.pdbx_description
1 polymer ?
#
loop_
_entity_poly.entity_id
_entity_poly.type
_entity_poly.pdbx_seq_one_letter_code
_entity_poly.pdbx_strand_id
1 'polypeptide(L)'
;MQDIYPHLLSADGIIIGSPVYFWSVTGQAKLFMDRTYALRYPTYRLEGKVGGAIAVAGKRGQVQTLALINTFYLGQRMIPVHFGVDGRAAKKGEVVEDVQAMTAADHLGKKMVDLITTLTT
;
A
#
# COMPACT_ATOMS: atom_id res chain seq x y z
N MET A 1 -13.12 -11.92 -2.39
CA MET A 1 -11.89 -11.76 -3.21
C MET A 1 -12.11 -11.93 -4.71
N GLN A 2 -13.05 -12.75 -5.12
CA GLN A 2 -13.28 -12.96 -6.57
C GLN A 2 -13.63 -11.67 -7.30
N ASP A 3 -14.35 -10.76 -6.64
CA ASP A 3 -14.70 -9.47 -7.24
C ASP A 3 -13.52 -8.49 -7.28
N ILE A 4 -12.50 -8.72 -6.44
CA ILE A 4 -11.34 -7.84 -6.32
C ILE A 4 -10.23 -8.25 -7.29
N TYR A 5 -10.05 -9.52 -7.55
CA TYR A 5 -8.98 -10.02 -8.41
C TYR A 5 -8.93 -9.34 -9.78
N PRO A 6 -10.07 -9.17 -10.50
CA PRO A 6 -10.02 -8.49 -11.80
C PRO A 6 -9.49 -7.06 -11.71
N HIS A 7 -9.82 -6.34 -10.64
CA HIS A 7 -9.33 -4.98 -10.42
C HIS A 7 -7.83 -4.96 -10.16
N LEU A 8 -7.32 -5.90 -9.36
CA LEU A 8 -5.89 -6.01 -9.10
C LEU A 8 -5.12 -6.33 -10.37
N LEU A 9 -5.65 -7.23 -11.19
CA LEU A 9 -4.99 -7.65 -12.42
C LEU A 9 -4.99 -6.55 -13.48
N SER A 10 -6.01 -5.70 -13.54
CA SER A 10 -6.10 -4.61 -14.51
C SER A 10 -5.40 -3.33 -14.05
N ALA A 11 -5.14 -3.17 -12.76
CA ALA A 11 -4.48 -1.98 -12.24
C ALA A 11 -3.00 -1.96 -12.61
N ASP A 12 -2.46 -0.76 -12.82
CA ASP A 12 -1.02 -0.55 -12.98
C ASP A 12 -0.34 -0.21 -11.66
N GLY A 13 -1.12 0.30 -10.71
CA GLY A 13 -0.65 0.64 -9.37
C GLY A 13 -1.66 0.26 -8.31
N ILE A 14 -1.18 -0.09 -7.13
CA ILE A 14 -2.00 -0.50 -5.99
C ILE A 14 -1.52 0.26 -4.76
N ILE A 15 -2.45 0.89 -4.05
CA ILE A 15 -2.14 1.52 -2.77
C ILE A 15 -2.86 0.74 -1.68
N ILE A 16 -2.12 0.33 -0.67
CA ILE A 16 -2.68 -0.26 0.53
C ILE A 16 -2.53 0.74 1.67
N GLY A 17 -3.66 1.15 2.23
CA GLY A 17 -3.69 1.99 3.42
C GLY A 17 -4.29 1.22 4.58
N SER A 18 -3.70 1.33 5.76
CA SER A 18 -4.18 0.64 6.95
C SER A 18 -3.97 1.50 8.19
N PRO A 19 -4.94 1.53 9.11
CA PRO A 19 -4.63 1.97 10.46
C PRO A 19 -3.65 0.99 11.08
N VAL A 20 -2.88 1.48 12.04
CA VAL A 20 -1.93 0.63 12.78
C VAL A 20 -2.68 -0.03 13.93
N TYR A 21 -2.79 -1.34 13.89
CA TYR A 21 -3.35 -2.14 14.96
C TYR A 21 -2.25 -3.03 15.52
N PHE A 22 -1.84 -2.73 16.73
CA PHE A 22 -0.80 -3.47 17.44
C PHE A 22 0.49 -3.62 16.61
N TRP A 23 1.02 -2.46 16.15
CA TRP A 23 2.25 -2.35 15.36
C TRP A 23 2.18 -3.03 13.99
N SER A 24 0.98 -3.25 13.46
CA SER A 24 0.83 -3.95 12.17
C SER A 24 -0.41 -3.46 11.43
N VAL A 25 -0.65 -4.05 10.28
CA VAL A 25 -1.88 -3.82 9.52
C VAL A 25 -3.07 -4.44 10.24
N THR A 26 -4.28 -4.05 9.85
CA THR A 26 -5.49 -4.69 10.37
C THR A 26 -5.56 -6.16 9.94
N GLY A 27 -6.34 -6.94 10.67
CA GLY A 27 -6.60 -8.34 10.28
C GLY A 27 -7.22 -8.45 8.90
N GLN A 28 -8.11 -7.52 8.53
CA GLN A 28 -8.71 -7.49 7.21
C GLN A 28 -7.67 -7.26 6.11
N ALA A 29 -6.73 -6.34 6.33
CA ALA A 29 -5.66 -6.08 5.38
C ALA A 29 -4.76 -7.31 5.22
N LYS A 30 -4.45 -8.00 6.32
CA LYS A 30 -3.64 -9.21 6.25
C LYS A 30 -4.37 -10.33 5.52
N LEU A 31 -5.67 -10.49 5.77
CA LEU A 31 -6.47 -11.47 5.03
C LEU A 31 -6.47 -11.18 3.54
N PHE A 32 -6.60 -9.90 3.17
CA PHE A 32 -6.50 -9.49 1.76
C PHE A 32 -5.15 -9.93 1.18
N MET A 33 -4.06 -9.61 1.85
CA MET A 33 -2.72 -9.98 1.39
C MET A 33 -2.59 -11.50 1.23
N ASP A 34 -3.03 -12.25 2.23
CA ASP A 34 -2.95 -13.71 2.20
C ASP A 34 -3.73 -14.29 1.02
N ARG A 35 -4.90 -13.73 0.72
CA ARG A 35 -5.74 -14.23 -0.36
C ARG A 35 -5.19 -13.88 -1.75
N THR A 36 -4.34 -12.87 -1.87
CA THR A 36 -3.67 -12.58 -3.15
C THR A 36 -2.57 -13.58 -3.47
N TYR A 37 -2.25 -14.50 -2.56
CA TYR A 37 -1.29 -15.56 -2.83
C TYR A 37 -1.67 -16.35 -4.09
N ALA A 38 -2.96 -16.52 -4.33
CA ALA A 38 -3.45 -17.20 -5.54
C ALA A 38 -3.02 -16.50 -6.84
N LEU A 39 -2.75 -15.20 -6.79
CA LEU A 39 -2.31 -14.45 -7.97
C LEU A 39 -0.84 -14.69 -8.34
N ARG A 40 -0.11 -15.47 -7.53
CA ARG A 40 1.26 -15.86 -7.84
C ARG A 40 1.33 -17.08 -8.75
N TYR A 41 0.18 -17.65 -9.12
CA TYR A 41 0.08 -18.84 -9.93
C TYR A 41 -0.76 -18.62 -11.16
N PRO A 42 -0.41 -19.20 -12.35
CA PRO A 42 0.79 -20.00 -12.60
C PRO A 42 2.09 -19.18 -12.64
N THR A 43 1.96 -17.85 -12.68
CA THR A 43 3.08 -16.89 -12.68
C THR A 43 2.75 -15.77 -11.72
N TYR A 44 3.72 -14.93 -11.40
CA TYR A 44 3.50 -13.75 -10.55
C TYR A 44 2.73 -12.70 -11.32
N ARG A 45 1.41 -12.74 -11.24
CA ARG A 45 0.55 -11.91 -12.07
C ARG A 45 0.49 -10.44 -11.68
N LEU A 46 1.01 -10.10 -10.50
CA LEU A 46 1.16 -8.70 -10.08
C LEU A 46 2.58 -8.15 -10.32
N GLU A 47 3.47 -8.97 -10.89
CA GLU A 47 4.86 -8.58 -11.12
C GLU A 47 4.95 -7.30 -11.96
N GLY A 48 5.80 -6.36 -11.51
CA GLY A 48 6.04 -5.11 -12.22
C GLY A 48 5.03 -4.01 -11.95
N LYS A 49 3.92 -4.30 -11.26
CA LYS A 49 2.98 -3.26 -10.87
C LYS A 49 3.58 -2.42 -9.74
N VAL A 50 3.16 -1.17 -9.67
CA VAL A 50 3.70 -0.21 -8.71
C VAL A 50 2.87 -0.26 -7.43
N GLY A 51 3.54 -0.25 -6.28
CA GLY A 51 2.87 -0.29 -4.98
C GLY A 51 3.16 0.92 -4.11
N GLY A 52 2.14 1.44 -3.45
CA GLY A 52 2.27 2.51 -2.46
C GLY A 52 1.69 2.08 -1.12
N ALA A 53 2.23 2.61 -0.03
CA ALA A 53 1.83 2.22 1.32
C ALA A 53 1.47 3.43 2.17
N ILE A 54 0.39 3.33 2.93
CA ILE A 54 -0.05 4.36 3.87
C ILE A 54 -0.38 3.70 5.19
N ALA A 55 0.16 4.23 6.29
CA ALA A 55 -0.16 3.77 7.63
C ALA A 55 -0.49 4.96 8.52
N VAL A 56 -1.57 4.85 9.28
CA VAL A 56 -2.02 5.90 10.19
C VAL A 56 -2.11 5.34 11.61
N ALA A 57 -1.47 6.02 12.56
CA ALA A 57 -1.48 5.62 13.96
C ALA A 57 -1.69 6.83 14.87
N GLY A 58 -2.22 6.58 16.06
CA GLY A 58 -2.32 7.62 17.08
C GLY A 58 -0.96 8.04 17.63
N LYS A 59 -0.07 7.07 17.80
CA LYS A 59 1.26 7.32 18.38
C LYS A 59 2.39 6.70 17.60
N ARG A 60 2.38 5.39 17.41
CA ARG A 60 3.52 4.66 16.85
C ARG A 60 3.10 3.38 16.15
N GLY A 61 4.06 2.74 15.47
CA GLY A 61 3.82 1.50 14.75
C GLY A 61 3.72 1.70 13.24
N GLN A 62 3.81 2.93 12.75
CA GLN A 62 3.72 3.22 11.32
C GLN A 62 4.86 2.55 10.54
N VAL A 63 6.08 2.61 11.06
CA VAL A 63 7.26 2.05 10.37
C VAL A 63 7.09 0.54 10.17
N GLN A 64 6.70 -0.17 11.22
CA GLN A 64 6.50 -1.62 11.14
C GLN A 64 5.37 -1.98 10.16
N THR A 65 4.30 -1.20 10.18
CA THR A 65 3.15 -1.41 9.30
C THR A 65 3.53 -1.15 7.83
N LEU A 66 4.23 -0.06 7.56
CA LEU A 66 4.71 0.25 6.22
C LEU A 66 5.69 -0.81 5.72
N ALA A 67 6.58 -1.28 6.59
CA ALA A 67 7.52 -2.33 6.24
C ALA A 67 6.81 -3.62 5.83
N LEU A 68 5.74 -3.98 6.53
CA LEU A 68 4.95 -5.16 6.19
C LEU A 68 4.28 -5.02 4.82
N ILE A 69 3.68 -3.86 4.55
CA ILE A 69 3.03 -3.60 3.26
C ILE A 69 4.06 -3.68 2.13
N ASN A 70 5.23 -3.06 2.31
CA ASN A 70 6.28 -3.10 1.30
C ASN A 70 6.85 -4.51 1.12
N THR A 71 6.95 -5.29 2.18
CA THR A 71 7.35 -6.69 2.11
C THR A 71 6.36 -7.50 1.26
N PHE A 72 5.06 -7.23 1.45
CA PHE A 72 4.03 -7.84 0.62
C PHE A 72 4.25 -7.51 -0.88
N TYR A 73 4.49 -6.24 -1.20
CA TYR A 73 4.74 -5.83 -2.58
C TYR A 73 5.96 -6.57 -3.17
N LEU A 74 7.05 -6.62 -2.41
CA LEU A 74 8.26 -7.31 -2.85
C LEU A 74 8.00 -8.81 -3.05
N GLY A 75 7.22 -9.43 -2.17
CA GLY A 75 6.84 -10.83 -2.30
C GLY A 75 5.99 -11.12 -3.53
N GLN A 76 5.25 -10.12 -4.02
CA GLN A 76 4.48 -10.22 -5.26
C GLN A 76 5.30 -9.78 -6.48
N ARG A 77 6.56 -9.44 -6.31
CA ARG A 77 7.45 -8.90 -7.35
C ARG A 77 6.96 -7.57 -7.92
N MET A 78 6.25 -6.82 -7.10
CA MET A 78 5.84 -5.46 -7.41
C MET A 78 6.97 -4.49 -7.07
N ILE A 79 6.80 -3.24 -7.49
CA ILE A 79 7.79 -2.18 -7.27
C ILE A 79 7.23 -1.19 -6.25
N PRO A 80 7.67 -1.25 -4.97
CA PRO A 80 7.22 -0.27 -3.99
C PRO A 80 7.84 1.10 -4.27
N VAL A 81 7.03 2.16 -4.08
CA VAL A 81 7.46 3.54 -4.28
C VAL A 81 7.65 4.17 -2.91
N HIS A 82 8.86 4.57 -2.61
CA HIS A 82 9.24 5.08 -1.31
C HIS A 82 8.95 4.09 -0.18
N PHE A 83 9.21 4.50 1.05
CA PHE A 83 8.83 3.71 2.22
C PHE A 83 7.33 3.77 2.46
N GLY A 84 6.72 4.92 2.17
CA GLY A 84 5.28 5.11 2.30
C GLY A 84 4.93 6.37 3.07
N VAL A 85 3.64 6.52 3.36
CA VAL A 85 3.11 7.68 4.09
C VAL A 85 2.85 7.28 5.55
N ASP A 86 3.45 8.03 6.45
CA ASP A 86 3.37 7.86 7.89
C ASP A 86 2.42 8.95 8.42
N GLY A 87 1.17 8.61 8.69
CA GLY A 87 0.16 9.55 9.17
C GLY A 87 -0.11 9.41 10.67
N ARG A 88 -0.53 10.49 11.27
CA ARG A 88 -0.89 10.53 12.68
C ARG A 88 -2.31 11.02 12.85
N ALA A 89 -3.11 10.26 13.59
CA ALA A 89 -4.46 10.62 13.97
C ALA A 89 -4.93 9.71 15.09
N ALA A 90 -5.49 10.27 16.13
CA ALA A 90 -6.08 9.51 17.24
C ALA A 90 -7.59 9.35 17.06
N LYS A 91 -8.21 10.25 16.30
CA LYS A 91 -9.67 10.29 16.11
C LYS A 91 -10.00 10.26 14.62
N LYS A 92 -11.20 9.78 14.31
CA LYS A 92 -11.71 9.73 12.94
C LYS A 92 -11.65 11.14 12.30
N GLY A 93 -11.08 11.20 11.09
CA GLY A 93 -10.98 12.44 10.34
C GLY A 93 -9.83 13.35 10.70
N GLU A 94 -9.14 13.09 11.81
CA GLU A 94 -8.06 13.96 12.30
C GLU A 94 -6.82 13.93 11.41
N VAL A 95 -6.64 12.86 10.65
CA VAL A 95 -5.44 12.71 9.79
C VAL A 95 -5.30 13.84 8.77
N VAL A 96 -6.41 14.48 8.37
CA VAL A 96 -6.34 15.60 7.41
C VAL A 96 -5.61 16.81 7.99
N GLU A 97 -5.46 16.88 9.31
CA GLU A 97 -4.73 17.95 10.00
C GLU A 97 -3.22 17.69 10.03
N ASP A 98 -2.80 16.46 9.70
CA ASP A 98 -1.39 16.11 9.57
C ASP A 98 -0.89 16.60 8.22
N VAL A 99 -0.40 17.83 8.18
CA VAL A 99 0.02 18.48 6.93
C VAL A 99 1.15 17.70 6.25
N GLN A 100 2.10 17.17 7.02
CA GLN A 100 3.21 16.41 6.45
C GLN A 100 2.69 15.12 5.77
N ALA A 101 1.77 14.42 6.42
CA ALA A 101 1.21 13.19 5.87
C ALA A 101 0.38 13.47 4.61
N MET A 102 -0.42 14.54 4.63
CA MET A 102 -1.23 14.92 3.47
C MET A 102 -0.35 15.30 2.27
N THR A 103 0.72 16.04 2.52
CA THR A 103 1.70 16.41 1.48
C THR A 103 2.42 15.16 0.96
N ALA A 104 2.81 14.26 1.86
CA ALA A 104 3.47 13.01 1.48
C ALA A 104 2.55 12.11 0.65
N ALA A 105 1.27 12.07 0.98
CA ALA A 105 0.28 11.30 0.23
C ALA A 105 0.13 11.82 -1.20
N ASP A 106 0.05 13.15 -1.35
CA ASP A 106 0.00 13.78 -2.67
C ASP A 106 1.25 13.45 -3.49
N HIS A 107 2.40 13.56 -2.86
CA HIS A 107 3.68 13.24 -3.48
C HIS A 107 3.77 11.75 -3.89
N LEU A 108 3.29 10.87 -3.03
CA LEU A 108 3.26 9.44 -3.33
C LEU A 108 2.44 9.15 -4.59
N GLY A 109 1.24 9.72 -4.67
CA GLY A 109 0.38 9.52 -5.83
C GLY A 109 1.02 10.00 -7.12
N LYS A 110 1.62 11.19 -7.09
CA LYS A 110 2.32 11.76 -8.26
C LYS A 110 3.51 10.89 -8.68
N LYS A 111 4.30 10.42 -7.72
CA LYS A 111 5.45 9.54 -8.00
C LYS A 111 5.01 8.21 -8.58
N MET A 112 3.92 7.65 -8.09
CA MET A 112 3.38 6.42 -8.64
C MET A 112 2.98 6.60 -10.11
N VAL A 113 2.28 7.68 -10.42
CA VAL A 113 1.87 7.96 -11.81
C VAL A 113 3.09 8.16 -12.71
N ASP A 114 4.09 8.92 -12.25
CA ASP A 114 5.32 9.14 -13.01
C ASP A 114 6.03 7.82 -13.31
N LEU A 115 6.16 6.96 -12.30
CA LEU A 115 6.82 5.67 -12.47
C LEU A 115 6.04 4.75 -13.41
N ILE A 116 4.74 4.67 -13.25
CA ILE A 116 3.87 3.89 -14.13
C ILE A 116 4.02 4.36 -15.58
N THR A 117 3.98 5.68 -15.80
CA THR A 117 4.16 6.27 -17.12
C THR A 117 5.50 5.88 -17.73
N THR A 118 6.57 5.93 -16.94
CA THR A 118 7.91 5.55 -17.39
C THR A 118 7.98 4.07 -17.76
N LEU A 119 7.37 3.21 -16.96
CA LEU A 119 7.43 1.76 -17.17
C LEU A 119 6.56 1.30 -18.35
N THR A 120 5.55 2.09 -18.72
CA THR A 120 4.62 1.73 -19.80
C THR A 120 4.99 2.36 -21.16
N THR A 121 6.01 3.17 -21.19
CA THR A 121 6.55 3.69 -22.48
C THR A 121 7.73 2.83 -22.92
#